data_123b30c6c92ac7bc994efef9a9f8cc25
#
_entry.id   123b30c6c92ac7bc994efef9a9f8cc25
#
_cell.length_a   1.000
_cell.length_b   1.000
_cell.length_c   1.000
_cell.angle_alpha   90.00
_cell.angle_beta   90.00
_cell.angle_gamma   90.00
#
_symmetry.space_group_name_H-M   'P 1'
#
loop_
_entity.id
_entity.type
_entity.pdbx_description
1 polymer ?
#
loop_
_entity_poly.entity_id
_entity_poly.type
_entity_poly.pdbx_seq_one_letter_code
_entity_poly.pdbx_strand_id
1 'polypeptide(L)'
;TLKQELEKYIPKELGVKVYLDYDNQNRIVADIKFCYGKEEFNPLLSQDIKEVRNMVEEDDALEILRNSGFMLDIKNSRLILVDEEKIYDIELYMKKFEVLATDNFKNREIKPFKINSIGVRLESNLLNINIEDIGLDLSEISQILERYKLKKKYYRLKDGNYINLTDNNDIELLSNMIDGMDIKYNEIRDGMITV
;
A
#
# COMPACT_ATOMS: atom_id res chain seq x y z
N THR A 1 -38.55 -17.75 -29.17
CA THR A 1 -39.64 -17.33 -28.28
C THR A 1 -39.38 -15.93 -27.76
N LEU A 2 -40.45 -15.14 -27.48
CA LEU A 2 -40.34 -13.78 -26.92
C LEU A 2 -39.40 -13.69 -25.70
N LYS A 3 -39.37 -14.74 -24.89
CA LYS A 3 -38.47 -14.85 -23.72
C LYS A 3 -37.00 -14.83 -24.15
N GLN A 4 -36.60 -15.55 -25.19
CA GLN A 4 -35.23 -15.57 -25.70
C GLN A 4 -34.82 -14.24 -26.36
N GLU A 5 -35.77 -13.50 -26.88
CA GLU A 5 -35.50 -12.15 -27.40
C GLU A 5 -35.34 -11.12 -26.29
N LEU A 6 -36.12 -11.23 -25.22
CA LEU A 6 -36.03 -10.36 -24.05
C LEU A 6 -34.72 -10.60 -23.26
N GLU A 7 -34.24 -11.84 -23.17
CA GLU A 7 -32.99 -12.18 -22.52
C GLU A 7 -31.76 -11.44 -23.08
N LYS A 8 -31.80 -11.01 -24.34
CA LYS A 8 -30.75 -10.22 -24.97
C LYS A 8 -30.66 -8.77 -24.45
N TYR A 9 -31.70 -8.29 -23.80
CA TYR A 9 -31.77 -6.92 -23.26
C TYR A 9 -31.62 -6.87 -21.74
N ILE A 10 -31.46 -8.02 -21.11
CA ILE A 10 -31.21 -8.09 -19.66
C ILE A 10 -29.71 -8.10 -19.45
N PRO A 11 -29.17 -7.16 -18.66
CA PRO A 11 -27.75 -7.19 -18.29
C PRO A 11 -27.38 -8.52 -17.64
N LYS A 12 -26.24 -9.07 -18.00
CA LYS A 12 -25.64 -10.19 -17.28
C LYS A 12 -25.08 -9.65 -15.96
N GLU A 13 -24.80 -10.55 -15.01
CA GLU A 13 -24.14 -10.20 -13.76
C GLU A 13 -22.77 -9.56 -14.04
N LEU A 14 -22.48 -8.46 -13.36
CA LEU A 14 -21.20 -7.77 -13.45
C LEU A 14 -20.14 -8.53 -12.66
N GLY A 15 -19.12 -9.02 -13.34
CA GLY A 15 -17.88 -9.46 -12.72
C GLY A 15 -16.89 -8.32 -12.66
N VAL A 16 -16.18 -8.19 -11.54
CA VAL A 16 -15.12 -7.19 -11.38
C VAL A 16 -13.81 -7.87 -11.02
N LYS A 17 -12.79 -7.66 -11.85
CA LYS A 17 -11.41 -8.12 -11.59
C LYS A 17 -10.51 -6.93 -11.32
N VAL A 18 -9.69 -7.03 -10.30
CA VAL A 18 -8.74 -6.00 -9.88
C VAL A 18 -7.35 -6.62 -9.88
N TYR A 19 -6.45 -6.10 -10.70
CA TYR A 19 -5.08 -6.57 -10.85
C TYR A 19 -4.14 -5.61 -10.14
N LEU A 20 -3.59 -6.04 -9.00
CA LEU A 20 -2.66 -5.24 -8.21
C LEU A 20 -1.22 -5.42 -8.69
N ASP A 21 -0.49 -4.31 -8.80
CA ASP A 21 0.93 -4.28 -9.12
C ASP A 21 1.60 -3.04 -8.51
N TYR A 22 2.92 -2.95 -8.70
CA TYR A 22 3.70 -1.74 -8.46
C TYR A 22 4.08 -1.08 -9.78
N ASP A 23 3.95 0.23 -9.85
CA ASP A 23 4.45 0.98 -10.99
C ASP A 23 5.97 1.28 -10.86
N ASN A 24 6.53 1.94 -11.89
CA ASN A 24 7.94 2.31 -11.93
C ASN A 24 8.38 3.29 -10.83
N GLN A 25 7.42 3.95 -10.16
CA GLN A 25 7.64 4.81 -9.00
C GLN A 25 7.39 4.07 -7.68
N ASN A 26 7.23 2.75 -7.77
CA ASN A 26 6.99 1.89 -6.63
C ASN A 26 5.67 2.18 -5.88
N ARG A 27 4.68 2.80 -6.55
CA ARG A 27 3.34 3.04 -6.02
C ARG A 27 2.46 1.82 -6.28
N ILE A 28 1.54 1.53 -5.37
CA ILE A 28 0.53 0.47 -5.57
C ILE A 28 -0.48 0.96 -6.59
N VAL A 29 -0.64 0.19 -7.65
CA VAL A 29 -1.57 0.45 -8.74
C VAL A 29 -2.52 -0.71 -8.95
N ALA A 30 -3.68 -0.44 -9.52
CA ALA A 30 -4.65 -1.45 -9.88
C ALA A 30 -5.17 -1.22 -11.28
N ASP A 31 -5.07 -2.24 -12.14
CA ASP A 31 -5.80 -2.32 -13.39
C ASP A 31 -7.13 -3.02 -13.13
N ILE A 32 -8.22 -2.46 -13.64
CA ILE A 32 -9.55 -3.00 -13.43
C ILE A 32 -10.15 -3.52 -14.72
N LYS A 33 -10.89 -4.62 -14.61
CA LYS A 33 -11.67 -5.20 -15.68
C LYS A 33 -13.10 -5.45 -15.23
N PHE A 34 -14.04 -4.94 -15.99
CA PHE A 34 -15.44 -5.31 -15.89
C PHE A 34 -15.74 -6.44 -16.85
N CYS A 35 -16.53 -7.39 -16.42
CA CYS A 35 -16.82 -8.61 -17.16
C CYS A 35 -18.34 -8.82 -17.26
N TYR A 36 -18.85 -8.96 -18.49
CA TYR A 36 -20.22 -9.41 -18.77
C TYR A 36 -20.16 -10.69 -19.59
N GLY A 37 -20.37 -11.81 -18.92
CA GLY A 37 -20.25 -13.12 -19.58
C GLY A 37 -18.82 -13.41 -20.04
N LYS A 38 -18.57 -13.34 -21.35
CA LYS A 38 -17.22 -13.57 -21.93
C LYS A 38 -16.51 -12.29 -22.33
N GLU A 39 -17.17 -11.17 -22.23
CA GLU A 39 -16.64 -9.87 -22.64
C GLU A 39 -16.01 -9.18 -21.45
N GLU A 40 -14.73 -8.79 -21.58
CA GLU A 40 -13.96 -8.08 -20.56
C GLU A 40 -13.48 -6.74 -21.11
N PHE A 41 -13.58 -5.68 -20.32
CA PHE A 41 -13.12 -4.35 -20.71
C PHE A 41 -12.62 -3.53 -19.52
N ASN A 42 -11.80 -2.53 -19.80
CA ASN A 42 -11.40 -1.55 -18.79
C ASN A 42 -12.45 -0.42 -18.75
N PRO A 43 -13.17 -0.24 -17.63
CA PRO A 43 -14.22 0.79 -17.52
C PRO A 43 -13.70 2.22 -17.61
N LEU A 44 -12.38 2.43 -17.48
CA LEU A 44 -11.74 3.73 -17.58
C LEU A 44 -11.36 4.11 -19.02
N LEU A 45 -11.58 3.20 -19.97
CA LEU A 45 -11.35 3.41 -21.39
C LEU A 45 -12.67 3.45 -22.15
N SER A 46 -12.72 4.29 -23.19
CA SER A 46 -13.84 4.26 -24.13
C SER A 46 -13.70 3.04 -25.04
N GLN A 47 -14.60 2.06 -24.91
CA GLN A 47 -14.60 0.82 -25.68
C GLN A 47 -16.03 0.48 -26.12
N ASP A 48 -16.17 -0.10 -27.32
CA ASP A 48 -17.44 -0.64 -27.78
C ASP A 48 -17.69 -2.00 -27.11
N ILE A 49 -18.73 -2.06 -26.29
CA ILE A 49 -19.15 -3.25 -25.56
C ILE A 49 -20.45 -3.73 -26.20
N LYS A 50 -20.50 -5.00 -26.60
CA LYS A 50 -21.68 -5.62 -27.26
C LYS A 50 -22.72 -6.09 -26.25
N GLU A 51 -22.27 -6.47 -25.07
CA GLU A 51 -23.16 -6.90 -23.99
C GLU A 51 -23.89 -5.71 -23.36
N VAL A 52 -25.08 -5.95 -22.86
CA VAL A 52 -25.88 -4.93 -22.17
C VAL A 52 -25.24 -4.66 -20.82
N ARG A 53 -24.85 -3.41 -20.59
CA ARG A 53 -24.18 -2.98 -19.36
C ARG A 53 -25.19 -2.59 -18.28
N ASN A 54 -24.87 -2.88 -17.04
CA ASN A 54 -25.58 -2.38 -15.86
C ASN A 54 -24.79 -1.22 -15.24
N MET A 55 -25.08 0.00 -15.69
CA MET A 55 -24.37 1.21 -15.27
C MET A 55 -24.45 1.46 -13.77
N VAL A 56 -25.53 1.04 -13.12
CA VAL A 56 -25.68 1.19 -11.65
C VAL A 56 -24.68 0.30 -10.90
N GLU A 57 -24.57 -0.97 -11.28
CA GLU A 57 -23.60 -1.89 -10.67
C GLU A 57 -22.16 -1.47 -10.97
N GLU A 58 -21.91 -0.91 -12.15
CA GLU A 58 -20.58 -0.39 -12.50
C GLU A 58 -20.19 0.82 -11.66
N ASP A 59 -21.12 1.77 -11.45
CA ASP A 59 -20.90 2.93 -10.59
C ASP A 59 -20.68 2.51 -9.14
N ASP A 60 -21.48 1.56 -8.62
CA ASP A 60 -21.31 0.99 -7.29
C ASP A 60 -19.93 0.33 -7.13
N ALA A 61 -19.46 -0.40 -8.15
CA ALA A 61 -18.15 -1.03 -8.14
C ALA A 61 -17.01 0.01 -8.10
N LEU A 62 -17.12 1.08 -8.89
CA LEU A 62 -16.15 2.18 -8.85
C LEU A 62 -16.18 2.94 -7.52
N GLU A 63 -17.33 3.06 -6.89
CA GLU A 63 -17.44 3.67 -5.55
C GLU A 63 -16.76 2.80 -4.49
N ILE A 64 -16.94 1.48 -4.53
CA ILE A 64 -16.23 0.56 -3.62
C ILE A 64 -14.71 0.73 -3.77
N LEU A 65 -14.19 0.83 -5.00
CA LEU A 65 -12.77 1.05 -5.26
C LEU A 65 -12.27 2.38 -4.69
N ARG A 66 -13.03 3.46 -4.84
CA ARG A 66 -12.67 4.76 -4.23
C ARG A 66 -12.65 4.69 -2.71
N ASN A 67 -13.66 4.06 -2.11
CA ASN A 67 -13.77 3.88 -0.65
C ASN A 67 -12.65 2.99 -0.10
N SER A 68 -12.11 2.09 -0.93
CA SER A 68 -10.92 1.28 -0.63
C SER A 68 -9.60 2.09 -0.73
N GLY A 69 -9.66 3.38 -1.02
CA GLY A 69 -8.49 4.28 -1.06
C GLY A 69 -7.85 4.45 -2.42
N PHE A 70 -8.47 3.94 -3.48
CA PHE A 70 -7.96 4.14 -4.84
C PHE A 70 -8.42 5.47 -5.43
N MET A 71 -7.52 6.11 -6.17
CA MET A 71 -7.78 7.26 -7.01
C MET A 71 -7.50 6.95 -8.47
N LEU A 72 -8.24 7.61 -9.36
CA LEU A 72 -8.10 7.44 -10.80
C LEU A 72 -6.82 8.11 -11.32
N ASP A 73 -5.97 7.35 -11.97
CA ASP A 73 -4.89 7.84 -12.84
C ASP A 73 -5.37 7.89 -14.29
N ILE A 74 -5.91 9.03 -14.68
CA ILE A 74 -6.51 9.24 -16.02
C ILE A 74 -5.45 8.98 -17.12
N LYS A 75 -4.22 9.41 -16.89
CA LYS A 75 -3.15 9.32 -17.89
C LYS A 75 -2.84 7.86 -18.28
N ASN A 76 -2.88 6.96 -17.30
CA ASN A 76 -2.55 5.55 -17.49
C ASN A 76 -3.81 4.64 -17.49
N SER A 77 -5.01 5.22 -17.39
CA SER A 77 -6.29 4.49 -17.37
C SER A 77 -6.32 3.36 -16.33
N ARG A 78 -5.82 3.64 -15.14
CA ARG A 78 -5.73 2.71 -14.00
C ARG A 78 -5.96 3.45 -12.68
N LEU A 79 -5.95 2.73 -11.59
CA LEU A 79 -6.11 3.25 -10.25
C LEU A 79 -4.78 3.26 -9.50
N ILE A 80 -4.60 4.25 -8.62
CA ILE A 80 -3.44 4.34 -7.70
C ILE A 80 -3.98 4.31 -6.28
N LEU A 81 -3.41 3.46 -5.43
CA LEU A 81 -3.72 3.44 -4.00
C LEU A 81 -2.99 4.61 -3.32
N VAL A 82 -3.76 5.56 -2.80
CA VAL A 82 -3.22 6.77 -2.15
C VAL A 82 -2.84 6.49 -0.70
N ASP A 83 -3.70 5.75 0.01
CA ASP A 83 -3.44 5.31 1.37
C ASP A 83 -2.98 3.85 1.33
N GLU A 84 -1.66 3.65 1.27
CA GLU A 84 -1.07 2.32 1.13
C GLU A 84 -1.37 1.39 2.31
N GLU A 85 -1.71 1.93 3.48
CA GLU A 85 -2.10 1.09 4.63
C GLU A 85 -3.39 0.30 4.38
N LYS A 86 -4.26 0.81 3.53
CA LYS A 86 -5.50 0.12 3.16
C LYS A 86 -5.29 -1.17 2.38
N ILE A 87 -4.08 -1.42 1.86
CA ILE A 87 -3.77 -2.67 1.16
C ILE A 87 -3.93 -3.90 2.05
N TYR A 88 -3.67 -3.76 3.35
CA TYR A 88 -3.79 -4.87 4.31
C TYR A 88 -5.24 -5.26 4.59
N ASP A 89 -6.16 -4.35 4.37
CA ASP A 89 -7.59 -4.56 4.56
C ASP A 89 -8.34 -4.70 3.21
N ILE A 90 -7.61 -4.80 2.09
CA ILE A 90 -8.20 -4.74 0.76
C ILE A 90 -9.22 -5.85 0.51
N GLU A 91 -8.96 -7.05 1.03
CA GLU A 91 -9.89 -8.18 0.94
C GLU A 91 -11.21 -7.89 1.66
N LEU A 92 -11.17 -7.10 2.74
CA LEU A 92 -12.36 -6.71 3.47
C LEU A 92 -13.24 -5.76 2.67
N TYR A 93 -12.62 -4.80 1.98
CA TYR A 93 -13.33 -3.81 1.16
C TYR A 93 -13.81 -4.38 -0.17
N MET A 94 -13.05 -5.34 -0.74
CA MET A 94 -13.30 -5.87 -2.09
C MET A 94 -13.82 -7.31 -2.10
N LYS A 95 -14.57 -7.73 -1.08
CA LYS A 95 -15.09 -9.12 -0.95
C LYS A 95 -15.87 -9.63 -2.16
N LYS A 96 -16.47 -8.73 -2.94
CA LYS A 96 -17.28 -9.05 -4.12
C LYS A 96 -16.44 -9.11 -5.41
N PHE A 97 -15.16 -8.72 -5.35
CA PHE A 97 -14.29 -8.61 -6.51
C PHE A 97 -13.28 -9.76 -6.54
N GLU A 98 -12.91 -10.17 -7.74
CA GLU A 98 -11.76 -11.05 -7.93
C GLU A 98 -10.49 -10.20 -7.89
N VAL A 99 -9.77 -10.26 -6.75
CA VAL A 99 -8.51 -9.52 -6.56
C VAL A 99 -7.35 -10.43 -6.94
N LEU A 100 -6.60 -10.01 -7.95
CA LEU A 100 -5.43 -10.69 -8.48
C LEU A 100 -4.20 -9.81 -8.23
N ALA A 101 -3.03 -10.42 -8.14
CA ALA A 101 -1.78 -9.69 -7.96
C ALA A 101 -0.68 -10.31 -8.80
N THR A 102 0.19 -9.47 -9.36
CA THR A 102 1.38 -9.92 -10.07
C THR A 102 2.38 -10.58 -9.10
N ASP A 103 3.32 -11.35 -9.63
CA ASP A 103 4.38 -11.95 -8.80
C ASP A 103 5.25 -10.85 -8.17
N ASN A 104 5.48 -9.74 -8.86
CA ASN A 104 6.17 -8.58 -8.31
C ASN A 104 5.46 -8.01 -7.08
N PHE A 105 4.13 -7.99 -7.08
CA PHE A 105 3.34 -7.55 -5.93
C PHE A 105 3.37 -8.56 -4.78
N LYS A 106 3.24 -9.86 -5.08
CA LYS A 106 3.20 -10.94 -4.09
C LYS A 106 4.52 -11.17 -3.36
N ASN A 107 5.65 -10.86 -4.00
CA ASN A 107 6.98 -11.10 -3.46
C ASN A 107 7.44 -10.03 -2.44
N ARG A 108 6.54 -9.15 -1.98
CA ARG A 108 6.85 -8.19 -0.93
C ARG A 108 6.64 -8.80 0.44
N GLU A 109 7.63 -8.61 1.30
CA GLU A 109 7.67 -9.21 2.63
C GLU A 109 7.46 -8.15 3.72
N ILE A 110 6.91 -8.58 4.86
CA ILE A 110 6.93 -7.80 6.09
C ILE A 110 8.24 -8.16 6.81
N LYS A 111 9.20 -7.23 6.79
CA LYS A 111 10.47 -7.41 7.47
C LYS A 111 10.35 -7.13 8.97
N PRO A 112 11.04 -7.88 9.82
CA PRO A 112 11.13 -7.53 11.23
C PRO A 112 12.00 -6.28 11.40
N PHE A 113 11.61 -5.38 12.30
CA PHE A 113 12.48 -4.34 12.80
C PHE A 113 13.11 -4.85 14.10
N LYS A 114 14.42 -5.03 14.10
CA LYS A 114 15.18 -5.48 15.28
C LYS A 114 16.44 -4.64 15.41
N ILE A 115 16.72 -4.22 16.63
CA ILE A 115 17.96 -3.55 17.00
C ILE A 115 18.87 -4.58 17.65
N ASN A 116 20.01 -4.87 17.01
CA ASN A 116 20.97 -5.82 17.57
C ASN A 116 21.88 -5.17 18.61
N SER A 117 22.31 -3.92 18.34
CA SER A 117 23.10 -3.17 19.32
C SER A 117 22.95 -1.66 19.16
N ILE A 118 23.16 -0.94 20.24
CA ILE A 118 23.27 0.50 20.26
C ILE A 118 24.65 0.84 20.81
N GLY A 119 25.52 1.38 19.96
CA GLY A 119 26.84 1.88 20.37
C GLY A 119 26.73 3.30 20.89
N VAL A 120 27.38 3.59 22.00
CA VAL A 120 27.45 4.96 22.55
C VAL A 120 28.93 5.33 22.71
N ARG A 121 29.34 6.45 22.08
CA ARG A 121 30.69 6.98 22.14
C ARG A 121 30.67 8.45 22.55
N LEU A 122 31.61 8.85 23.37
CA LEU A 122 31.85 10.25 23.68
C LEU A 122 33.08 10.72 22.92
N GLU A 123 32.89 11.64 21.99
CA GLU A 123 33.96 12.22 21.17
C GLU A 123 33.86 13.74 21.22
N SER A 124 34.94 14.40 21.60
CA SER A 124 35.03 15.89 21.66
C SER A 124 33.87 16.57 22.44
N ASN A 125 33.48 15.98 23.56
CA ASN A 125 32.31 16.38 24.35
C ASN A 125 30.96 16.24 23.69
N LEU A 126 30.88 15.50 22.58
CA LEU A 126 29.63 15.15 21.92
C LEU A 126 29.32 13.66 22.11
N LEU A 127 28.08 13.37 22.43
CA LEU A 127 27.62 12.00 22.57
C LEU A 127 27.19 11.49 21.19
N ASN A 128 27.93 10.51 20.68
CA ASN A 128 27.58 9.83 19.43
C ASN A 128 26.91 8.51 19.76
N ILE A 129 25.66 8.38 19.32
CA ILE A 129 24.87 7.14 19.42
C ILE A 129 24.81 6.53 18.03
N ASN A 130 25.22 5.29 17.94
CA ASN A 130 25.22 4.52 16.69
C ASN A 130 24.28 3.32 16.84
N ILE A 131 23.32 3.20 15.93
CA ILE A 131 22.39 2.08 15.83
C ILE A 131 22.98 1.12 14.80
N GLU A 132 23.40 -0.08 15.27
CA GLU A 132 24.08 -1.05 14.43
C GLU A 132 23.16 -2.21 14.08
N ASP A 133 23.31 -2.65 12.81
CA ASP A 133 22.80 -3.89 12.25
C ASP A 133 21.31 -4.18 12.56
N ILE A 134 20.45 -3.35 12.02
CA ILE A 134 19.00 -3.58 12.04
C ILE A 134 18.49 -4.35 10.81
N GLY A 135 19.41 -4.76 9.91
CA GLY A 135 19.03 -5.42 8.64
C GLY A 135 18.26 -4.54 7.66
N LEU A 136 18.28 -3.21 7.87
CA LEU A 136 17.57 -2.21 7.10
C LEU A 136 18.51 -1.08 6.70
N ASP A 137 18.11 -0.26 5.73
CA ASP A 137 18.80 0.99 5.41
C ASP A 137 18.64 1.98 6.59
N LEU A 138 19.74 2.29 7.24
CA LEU A 138 19.78 3.20 8.40
C LEU A 138 19.25 4.60 8.07
N SER A 139 19.30 5.02 6.80
CA SER A 139 18.75 6.29 6.33
C SER A 139 17.22 6.37 6.47
N GLU A 140 16.53 5.24 6.68
CA GLU A 140 15.08 5.19 6.82
C GLU A 140 14.60 5.26 8.29
N ILE A 141 15.51 5.16 9.27
CA ILE A 141 15.14 5.12 10.70
C ILE A 141 14.29 6.32 11.10
N SER A 142 14.68 7.53 10.70
CA SER A 142 13.93 8.74 11.06
C SER A 142 12.48 8.68 10.58
N GLN A 143 12.26 8.24 9.33
CA GLN A 143 10.93 8.11 8.76
C GLN A 143 10.10 6.99 9.39
N ILE A 144 10.76 5.87 9.76
CA ILE A 144 10.13 4.77 10.51
C ILE A 144 9.59 5.28 11.84
N LEU A 145 10.41 6.03 12.58
CA LEU A 145 10.02 6.59 13.89
C LEU A 145 8.93 7.65 13.76
N GLU A 146 8.99 8.52 12.76
CA GLU A 146 7.92 9.48 12.47
C GLU A 146 6.59 8.77 12.22
N ARG A 147 6.58 7.73 11.41
CA ARG A 147 5.38 6.93 11.14
C ARG A 147 4.87 6.21 12.38
N TYR A 148 5.77 5.67 13.19
CA TYR A 148 5.42 5.07 14.48
C TYR A 148 4.73 6.08 15.41
N LYS A 149 5.25 7.32 15.54
CA LYS A 149 4.62 8.39 16.32
C LYS A 149 3.24 8.79 15.80
N LEU A 150 3.04 8.76 14.49
CA LEU A 150 1.74 9.00 13.86
C LEU A 150 0.77 7.81 14.02
N LYS A 151 1.13 6.79 14.82
CA LYS A 151 0.32 5.58 15.06
C LYS A 151 -0.06 4.82 13.78
N LYS A 152 0.83 4.89 12.77
CA LYS A 152 0.67 4.09 11.57
C LYS A 152 0.98 2.62 11.85
N LYS A 153 0.26 1.71 11.18
CA LYS A 153 0.47 0.26 11.37
C LYS A 153 1.72 -0.24 10.66
N TYR A 154 2.04 0.35 9.52
CA TYR A 154 3.11 -0.12 8.65
C TYR A 154 3.94 1.05 8.10
N TYR A 155 5.20 0.76 7.83
CA TYR A 155 6.09 1.60 7.04
C TYR A 155 6.57 0.82 5.83
N ARG A 156 6.55 1.45 4.64
CA ARG A 156 7.07 0.86 3.41
C ARG A 156 8.50 1.33 3.19
N LEU A 157 9.40 0.35 3.09
CA LEU A 157 10.82 0.57 2.82
C LEU A 157 11.05 1.00 1.37
N LYS A 158 12.19 1.63 1.10
CA LYS A 158 12.63 2.00 -0.26
C LYS A 158 12.75 0.80 -1.19
N ASP A 159 13.07 -0.38 -0.66
CA ASP A 159 13.13 -1.64 -1.42
C ASP A 159 11.73 -2.23 -1.72
N GLY A 160 10.68 -1.59 -1.22
CA GLY A 160 9.28 -1.96 -1.42
C GLY A 160 8.74 -2.96 -0.42
N ASN A 161 9.54 -3.51 0.48
CA ASN A 161 9.09 -4.35 1.59
C ASN A 161 8.44 -3.49 2.69
N TYR A 162 7.84 -4.12 3.67
CA TYR A 162 7.13 -3.43 4.75
C TYR A 162 7.72 -3.76 6.10
N ILE A 163 7.56 -2.85 7.05
CA ILE A 163 7.80 -3.07 8.47
C ILE A 163 6.47 -2.92 9.19
N ASN A 164 6.15 -3.89 10.06
CA ASN A 164 5.06 -3.73 11.02
C ASN A 164 5.54 -2.86 12.19
N LEU A 165 4.87 -1.73 12.39
CA LEU A 165 5.16 -0.77 13.46
C LEU A 165 4.36 -1.05 14.74
N THR A 166 3.33 -1.91 14.66
CA THR A 166 2.46 -2.23 15.80
C THR A 166 3.16 -3.27 16.68
N ASP A 167 3.05 -3.08 17.98
CA ASP A 167 3.57 -4.03 19.00
C ASP A 167 5.05 -4.39 18.81
N ASN A 168 5.86 -3.44 18.34
CA ASN A 168 7.30 -3.62 18.15
C ASN A 168 8.08 -2.96 19.30
N ASN A 169 8.58 -3.79 20.19
CA ASN A 169 9.31 -3.34 21.39
C ASN A 169 10.60 -2.57 21.05
N ASP A 170 11.28 -2.93 19.96
CA ASP A 170 12.54 -2.29 19.58
C ASP A 170 12.31 -0.88 19.03
N ILE A 171 11.22 -0.69 18.25
CA ILE A 171 10.80 0.65 17.79
C ILE A 171 10.39 1.51 18.99
N GLU A 172 9.62 0.95 19.92
CA GLU A 172 9.18 1.64 21.12
C GLU A 172 10.38 2.07 21.97
N LEU A 173 11.33 1.16 22.20
CA LEU A 173 12.56 1.43 22.96
C LEU A 173 13.35 2.56 22.30
N LEU A 174 13.59 2.50 21.00
CA LEU A 174 14.33 3.51 20.25
C LEU A 174 13.62 4.87 20.29
N SER A 175 12.31 4.89 20.09
CA SER A 175 11.49 6.09 20.15
C SER A 175 11.56 6.76 21.51
N ASN A 176 11.43 5.97 22.59
CA ASN A 176 11.50 6.47 23.97
C ASN A 176 12.89 6.99 24.33
N MET A 177 13.94 6.35 23.85
CA MET A 177 15.32 6.79 24.05
C MET A 177 15.56 8.16 23.39
N ILE A 178 15.15 8.34 22.14
CA ILE A 178 15.32 9.59 21.39
C ILE A 178 14.49 10.71 22.01
N ASP A 179 13.25 10.44 22.40
CA ASP A 179 12.39 11.41 23.09
C ASP A 179 12.97 11.82 24.45
N GLY A 180 13.51 10.86 25.20
CA GLY A 180 14.16 11.12 26.50
C GLY A 180 15.42 12.01 26.42
N MET A 181 16.01 12.09 25.24
CA MET A 181 17.18 12.95 24.95
C MET A 181 16.79 14.30 24.31
N ASP A 182 15.50 14.56 24.10
CA ASP A 182 14.97 15.74 23.42
C ASP A 182 15.53 15.92 21.98
N ILE A 183 15.79 14.80 21.30
CA ILE A 183 16.33 14.77 19.94
C ILE A 183 15.19 14.72 18.93
N LYS A 184 15.28 15.52 17.88
CA LYS A 184 14.32 15.46 16.77
C LYS A 184 14.69 14.34 15.81
N TYR A 185 13.70 13.61 15.29
CA TYR A 185 13.95 12.48 14.37
C TYR A 185 14.72 12.88 13.09
N ASN A 186 14.56 14.11 12.60
CA ASN A 186 15.32 14.63 11.47
C ASN A 186 16.82 14.90 11.77
N GLU A 187 17.24 14.80 13.02
CA GLU A 187 18.64 14.89 13.44
C GLU A 187 19.34 13.53 13.38
N ILE A 188 18.57 12.45 13.20
CA ILE A 188 19.09 11.10 12.99
C ILE A 188 19.54 10.99 11.52
N ARG A 189 20.82 10.73 11.30
CA ARG A 189 21.38 10.54 9.95
C ARG A 189 22.13 9.22 9.90
N ASP A 190 21.71 8.35 8.97
CA ASP A 190 22.34 7.04 8.75
C ASP A 190 22.55 6.23 10.04
N GLY A 191 21.56 6.26 10.92
CA GLY A 191 21.61 5.58 12.21
C GLY A 191 22.49 6.24 13.26
N MET A 192 23.06 7.41 12.98
CA MET A 192 23.88 8.18 13.94
C MET A 192 23.11 9.38 14.49
N ILE A 193 23.28 9.58 15.79
CA ILE A 193 22.76 10.73 16.54
C ILE A 193 23.93 11.36 17.26
N THR A 194 24.10 12.67 17.09
CA THR A 194 25.12 13.43 17.79
C THR A 194 24.44 14.44 18.72
N VAL A 195 24.75 14.37 20.01
CA VAL A 195 24.15 15.22 21.05
C VAL A 195 25.24 15.97 21.79
#